data_ec07b3142e0ed27c825a45340c762c60
#
_entry.id   ec07b3142e0ed27c825a45340c762c60
#
_cell.length_a   1.000
_cell.length_b   1.000
_cell.length_c   1.000
_cell.angle_alpha   90.00
_cell.angle_beta   90.00
_cell.angle_gamma   90.00
#
_symmetry.space_group_name_H-M   'P 1'
#
loop_
_entity.id
_entity.type
_entity.pdbx_description
1 polymer ?
#
loop_
_entity_poly.entity_id
_entity_poly.type
_entity_poly.pdbx_seq_one_letter_code
_entity_poly.pdbx_strand_id
1 'polypeptide(L)'
;MKAVRLIFVVMLVAAFTSTVSAQKKVDPTGKWKYEATMAPYEYSSGDIVVAKDGKDYTVEIVLGEYYKVKGEKVVFEENELSFIVYIEGEAIDIKATVGEEEMKGTASYTDGDIPITAKKKE
;
A
#
# COMPACT_ATOMS: atom_id res chain seq x y z
N MET A 1 23.20 40.58 13.84
CA MET A 1 22.47 40.21 12.64
C MET A 1 22.77 38.81 12.16
N LYS A 2 24.03 38.40 12.06
CA LYS A 2 24.37 37.06 11.64
C LYS A 2 23.85 36.00 12.59
N ALA A 3 23.90 36.27 13.89
CA ALA A 3 23.39 35.33 14.89
C ALA A 3 21.89 35.09 14.76
N VAL A 4 21.15 36.14 14.40
CA VAL A 4 19.70 36.03 14.22
C VAL A 4 19.35 35.11 13.06
N ARG A 5 20.12 35.21 11.97
CA ARG A 5 19.91 34.35 10.80
C ARG A 5 20.16 32.90 11.11
N LEU A 6 21.21 32.61 11.89
CA LEU A 6 21.53 31.25 12.28
C LEU A 6 20.42 30.65 13.12
N ILE A 7 19.89 31.41 14.06
CA ILE A 7 18.78 30.95 14.90
C ILE A 7 17.56 30.63 14.05
N PHE A 8 17.27 31.48 13.09
CA PHE A 8 16.14 31.27 12.20
C PHE A 8 16.26 29.98 11.40
N VAL A 9 17.45 29.72 10.85
CA VAL A 9 17.70 28.50 10.08
C VAL A 9 17.53 27.26 10.96
N VAL A 10 18.02 27.30 12.18
CA VAL A 10 17.90 26.19 13.11
C VAL A 10 16.41 25.90 13.41
N MET A 11 15.61 26.93 13.60
CA MET A 11 14.20 26.75 13.85
C MET A 11 13.48 26.11 12.67
N LEU A 12 13.88 26.50 11.46
CA LEU A 12 13.29 25.94 10.25
C LEU A 12 13.60 24.45 10.13
N VAL A 13 14.81 24.05 10.43
CA VAL A 13 15.21 22.64 10.40
C VAL A 13 14.45 21.85 11.44
N ALA A 14 14.28 22.38 12.63
CA ALA A 14 13.53 21.72 13.69
C ALA A 14 12.08 21.49 13.29
N ALA A 15 11.46 22.47 12.66
CA ALA A 15 10.08 22.34 12.21
C ALA A 15 9.95 21.24 11.16
N PHE A 16 10.90 21.16 10.24
CA PHE A 16 10.91 20.12 9.22
C PHE A 16 11.05 18.73 9.83
N THR A 17 11.94 18.59 10.81
CA THR A 17 12.15 17.32 11.50
C THR A 17 10.89 16.87 12.23
N SER A 18 10.18 17.79 12.85
CA SER A 18 8.92 17.48 13.52
C SER A 18 7.88 16.94 12.57
N THR A 19 7.81 17.50 11.37
CA THR A 19 6.87 17.05 10.34
C THR A 19 7.16 15.60 9.94
N VAL A 20 8.44 15.26 9.75
CA VAL A 20 8.83 13.91 9.38
C VAL A 20 8.51 12.91 10.51
N SER A 21 8.77 13.29 11.75
CA SER A 21 8.53 12.40 12.88
C SER A 21 7.05 12.16 13.18
N ALA A 22 6.16 12.98 12.61
CA ALA A 22 4.72 12.80 12.78
C ALA A 22 4.17 11.61 11.98
N GLN A 23 4.91 11.10 11.00
CA GLN A 23 4.46 9.96 10.21
C GLN A 23 4.60 8.67 11.02
N LYS A 24 3.48 8.01 11.26
CA LYS A 24 3.49 6.75 11.98
C LYS A 24 3.76 5.60 11.02
N LYS A 25 4.47 4.60 11.51
CA LYS A 25 4.60 3.35 10.79
C LYS A 25 3.34 2.53 11.02
N VAL A 26 2.77 2.03 9.96
CA VAL A 26 1.55 1.25 10.00
C VAL A 26 1.89 -0.22 9.80
N ASP A 27 1.16 -1.09 10.45
CA ASP A 27 1.29 -2.54 10.25
C ASP A 27 0.30 -2.94 9.15
N PRO A 28 0.79 -3.43 8.00
CA PRO A 28 -0.10 -3.79 6.90
C PRO A 28 -0.77 -5.15 7.07
N THR A 29 -0.41 -5.93 8.09
CA THR A 29 -0.96 -7.28 8.23
C THR A 29 -2.43 -7.26 8.54
N GLY A 30 -3.14 -8.27 8.05
CA GLY A 30 -4.57 -8.43 8.24
C GLY A 30 -5.30 -8.66 6.94
N LYS A 31 -6.61 -8.60 7.02
CA LYS A 31 -7.47 -8.73 5.86
C LYS A 31 -8.03 -7.36 5.48
N TRP A 32 -8.00 -7.08 4.20
CA TRP A 32 -8.46 -5.81 3.66
C TRP A 32 -9.47 -6.10 2.57
N LYS A 33 -10.61 -5.47 2.65
CA LYS A 33 -11.60 -5.59 1.57
C LYS A 33 -11.30 -4.53 0.52
N TYR A 34 -10.97 -4.97 -0.69
CA TYR A 34 -10.59 -4.03 -1.75
C TYR A 34 -11.72 -3.81 -2.75
N GLU A 35 -11.65 -2.66 -3.41
CA GLU A 35 -12.51 -2.31 -4.51
C GLU A 35 -11.67 -1.69 -5.61
N ALA A 36 -11.92 -2.14 -6.84
CA ALA A 36 -11.28 -1.64 -8.05
C ALA A 36 -12.38 -1.49 -9.07
N THR A 37 -13.13 -0.40 -8.96
CA THR A 37 -14.36 -0.21 -9.74
C THR A 37 -14.15 -0.14 -11.24
N MET A 38 -12.92 0.17 -11.67
CA MET A 38 -12.59 0.21 -13.10
C MET A 38 -12.10 -1.13 -13.64
N ALA A 39 -11.95 -2.12 -12.78
CA ALA A 39 -11.56 -3.46 -13.21
C ALA A 39 -12.77 -4.23 -13.74
N PRO A 40 -12.54 -5.32 -14.51
CA PRO A 40 -13.63 -6.22 -14.86
C PRO A 40 -14.36 -6.71 -13.60
N TYR A 41 -15.63 -6.96 -13.73
CA TYR A 41 -16.50 -7.28 -12.58
C TYR A 41 -15.93 -8.38 -11.69
N GLU A 42 -15.41 -9.45 -12.28
CA GLU A 42 -14.87 -10.59 -11.52
C GLU A 42 -13.65 -10.24 -10.68
N TYR A 43 -12.98 -9.14 -10.99
CA TYR A 43 -11.79 -8.70 -10.26
C TYR A 43 -11.98 -7.36 -9.55
N SER A 44 -13.22 -6.85 -9.56
CA SER A 44 -13.50 -5.51 -9.04
C SER A 44 -13.58 -5.44 -7.52
N SER A 45 -13.68 -6.57 -6.85
CA SER A 45 -13.71 -6.61 -5.39
C SER A 45 -13.22 -7.95 -4.89
N GLY A 46 -12.76 -7.96 -3.65
CA GLY A 46 -12.26 -9.16 -3.01
C GLY A 46 -11.52 -8.78 -1.74
N ASP A 47 -10.72 -9.70 -1.24
CA ASP A 47 -9.92 -9.47 -0.05
C ASP A 47 -8.43 -9.48 -0.39
N ILE A 48 -7.69 -8.58 0.23
CA ILE A 48 -6.24 -8.61 0.23
C ILE A 48 -5.82 -9.08 1.62
N VAL A 49 -5.14 -10.20 1.68
CA VAL A 49 -4.67 -10.75 2.95
C VAL A 49 -3.17 -10.53 3.03
N VAL A 50 -2.75 -9.75 4.00
CA VAL A 50 -1.33 -9.46 4.23
C VAL A 50 -0.91 -10.17 5.50
N ALA A 51 0.15 -10.97 5.40
CA ALA A 51 0.70 -11.69 6.53
C ALA A 51 2.20 -11.44 6.60
N LYS A 52 2.78 -11.76 7.75
CA LYS A 52 4.20 -11.62 7.95
C LYS A 52 4.81 -13.00 8.16
N ASP A 53 5.87 -13.28 7.41
CA ASP A 53 6.61 -14.53 7.51
C ASP A 53 8.06 -14.19 7.83
N GLY A 54 8.40 -14.24 9.13
CA GLY A 54 9.71 -13.79 9.56
C GLY A 54 9.88 -12.30 9.34
N LYS A 55 10.83 -11.93 8.50
CA LYS A 55 11.08 -10.52 8.15
C LYS A 55 10.32 -10.08 6.91
N ASP A 56 9.76 -11.02 6.17
CA ASP A 56 9.12 -10.75 4.90
C ASP A 56 7.61 -10.68 5.04
N TYR A 57 6.99 -9.97 4.13
CA TYR A 57 5.54 -9.91 4.04
C TYR A 57 5.06 -10.78 2.89
N THR A 58 3.90 -11.38 3.08
CA THR A 58 3.23 -12.14 2.03
C THR A 58 1.87 -11.52 1.76
N VAL A 59 1.43 -11.62 0.52
CA VAL A 59 0.13 -11.09 0.11
C VAL A 59 -0.61 -12.17 -0.67
N GLU A 60 -1.89 -12.28 -0.39
CA GLU A 60 -2.77 -13.16 -1.14
C GLU A 60 -4.05 -12.39 -1.43
N ILE A 61 -4.50 -12.44 -2.67
CA ILE A 61 -5.77 -11.84 -3.06
C ILE A 61 -6.80 -12.96 -3.17
N VAL A 62 -7.91 -12.80 -2.47
CA VAL A 62 -8.99 -13.77 -2.47
C VAL A 62 -10.14 -13.20 -3.28
N LEU A 63 -10.47 -13.87 -4.38
CA LEU A 63 -11.53 -13.47 -5.31
C LEU A 63 -12.64 -14.53 -5.24
N GLY A 64 -13.79 -14.12 -4.69
CA GLY A 64 -14.86 -15.07 -4.50
C GLY A 64 -14.53 -16.11 -3.44
N GLU A 65 -15.13 -17.30 -3.56
CA GLU A 65 -14.97 -18.33 -2.53
C GLU A 65 -13.78 -19.25 -2.76
N TYR A 66 -13.35 -19.39 -4.01
CA TYR A 66 -12.37 -20.44 -4.34
C TYR A 66 -11.13 -19.95 -5.07
N TYR A 67 -11.12 -18.72 -5.55
CA TYR A 67 -10.01 -18.24 -6.35
C TYR A 67 -9.08 -17.38 -5.51
N LYS A 68 -7.84 -17.84 -5.38
CA LYS A 68 -6.82 -17.12 -4.63
C LYS A 68 -5.62 -16.88 -5.51
N VAL A 69 -5.08 -15.67 -5.45
CA VAL A 69 -3.91 -15.29 -6.21
C VAL A 69 -2.83 -14.85 -5.25
N LYS A 70 -1.66 -15.47 -5.33
CA LYS A 70 -0.54 -15.14 -4.46
C LYS A 70 0.23 -13.96 -5.02
N GLY A 71 0.53 -12.99 -4.17
CA GLY A 71 1.39 -11.87 -4.55
C GLY A 71 2.85 -12.30 -4.59
N GLU A 72 3.59 -11.75 -5.55
CA GLU A 72 5.01 -12.02 -5.69
C GLU A 72 5.78 -10.72 -5.56
N LYS A 73 7.06 -10.81 -5.20
CA LYS A 73 7.94 -9.65 -5.02
C LYS A 73 7.31 -8.63 -4.08
N VAL A 74 6.82 -9.10 -2.95
CA VAL A 74 6.13 -8.26 -1.97
C VAL A 74 7.16 -7.41 -1.23
N VAL A 75 6.94 -6.09 -1.24
CA VAL A 75 7.79 -5.14 -0.53
C VAL A 75 6.88 -4.19 0.24
N PHE A 76 7.23 -3.93 1.50
CA PHE A 76 6.55 -2.93 2.30
C PHE A 76 7.59 -2.01 2.91
N GLU A 77 7.64 -0.77 2.45
CA GLU A 77 8.57 0.24 2.93
C GLU A 77 7.87 1.60 3.00
N GLU A 78 8.11 2.32 4.08
CA GLU A 78 7.57 3.67 4.26
C GLU A 78 6.05 3.72 4.04
N ASN A 79 5.36 2.73 4.59
CA ASN A 79 3.90 2.59 4.48
C ASN A 79 3.41 2.36 3.05
N GLU A 80 4.30 2.01 2.15
CA GLU A 80 3.93 1.66 0.79
C GLU A 80 4.09 0.15 0.59
N LEU A 81 3.01 -0.48 0.18
CA LEU A 81 2.98 -1.91 -0.12
C LEU A 81 2.96 -2.09 -1.63
N SER A 82 3.91 -2.88 -2.14
CA SER A 82 3.94 -3.20 -3.57
C SER A 82 4.09 -4.70 -3.75
N PHE A 83 3.46 -5.21 -4.78
CA PHE A 83 3.54 -6.63 -5.14
C PHE A 83 3.00 -6.83 -6.55
N ILE A 84 3.27 -8.02 -7.10
CA ILE A 84 2.82 -8.39 -8.43
C ILE A 84 1.92 -9.60 -8.30
N VAL A 85 0.80 -9.59 -9.00
CA VAL A 85 -0.05 -10.77 -9.13
C VAL A 85 -0.18 -11.11 -10.61
N TYR A 86 -0.36 -12.39 -10.90
CA TYR A 86 -0.55 -12.88 -12.27
C TYR A 86 -1.98 -13.39 -12.39
N ILE A 87 -2.73 -12.75 -13.27
CA ILE A 87 -4.12 -13.13 -13.52
C ILE A 87 -4.25 -13.43 -15.00
N GLU A 88 -4.64 -14.65 -15.32
CA GLU A 88 -4.77 -15.11 -16.70
C GLU A 88 -3.50 -14.89 -17.53
N GLY A 89 -2.35 -15.09 -16.89
CA GLY A 89 -1.06 -14.94 -17.56
C GLY A 89 -0.57 -13.50 -17.65
N GLU A 90 -1.33 -12.54 -17.18
CA GLU A 90 -0.93 -11.14 -17.24
C GLU A 90 -0.43 -10.66 -15.88
N ALA A 91 0.71 -9.97 -15.88
CA ALA A 91 1.30 -9.41 -14.67
C ALA A 91 0.60 -8.11 -14.32
N ILE A 92 0.16 -8.01 -13.08
CA ILE A 92 -0.48 -6.81 -12.56
C ILE A 92 0.35 -6.30 -11.40
N ASP A 93 0.87 -5.09 -11.54
CA ASP A 93 1.74 -4.46 -10.56
C ASP A 93 0.89 -3.58 -9.64
N ILE A 94 0.86 -3.91 -8.36
CA ILE A 94 0.01 -3.19 -7.41
C ILE A 94 0.88 -2.43 -6.43
N LYS A 95 0.58 -1.14 -6.27
CA LYS A 95 1.23 -0.28 -5.30
C LYS A 95 0.16 0.47 -4.51
N ALA A 96 0.26 0.42 -3.21
CA ALA A 96 -0.72 1.07 -2.34
C ALA A 96 -0.05 1.70 -1.14
N THR A 97 -0.55 2.86 -0.75
CA THR A 97 -0.16 3.50 0.50
C THR A 97 -1.09 3.00 1.59
N VAL A 98 -0.52 2.44 2.64
CA VAL A 98 -1.28 1.78 3.71
C VAL A 98 -1.45 2.73 4.87
N GLY A 99 -2.70 2.95 5.27
CA GLY A 99 -3.04 3.67 6.49
C GLY A 99 -3.49 2.69 7.57
N GLU A 100 -3.96 3.20 8.68
CA GLU A 100 -4.38 2.36 9.81
C GLU A 100 -5.61 1.52 9.47
N GLU A 101 -6.55 2.06 8.73
CA GLU A 101 -7.80 1.37 8.39
C GLU A 101 -8.08 1.31 6.90
N GLU A 102 -7.28 1.98 6.10
CA GLU A 102 -7.54 2.09 4.67
C GLU A 102 -6.24 2.12 3.90
N MET A 103 -6.23 1.53 2.71
CA MET A 103 -5.13 1.70 1.79
C MET A 103 -5.66 2.15 0.44
N LYS A 104 -4.85 2.94 -0.25
CA LYS A 104 -5.19 3.46 -1.57
C LYS A 104 -4.01 3.30 -2.50
N GLY A 105 -4.27 2.90 -3.70
CA GLY A 105 -3.20 2.71 -4.65
C GLY A 105 -3.68 2.49 -6.06
N THR A 106 -2.84 1.84 -6.82
CA THR A 106 -3.04 1.65 -8.25
C THR A 106 -2.66 0.23 -8.64
N ALA A 107 -3.43 -0.35 -9.53
CA ALA A 107 -3.09 -1.60 -10.19
C ALA A 107 -2.73 -1.27 -11.64
N SER A 108 -1.50 -1.61 -12.02
CA SER A 108 -0.96 -1.29 -13.34
C SER A 108 -0.83 -2.56 -14.17
N TYR A 109 -1.38 -2.56 -15.36
CA TYR A 109 -1.30 -3.68 -16.27
C TYR A 109 -1.17 -3.15 -17.72
N THR A 110 -1.19 -4.07 -18.69
CA THR A 110 -0.91 -3.71 -20.09
C THR A 110 -1.79 -2.57 -20.62
N ASP A 111 -3.06 -2.57 -20.25
CA ASP A 111 -4.02 -1.57 -20.74
C ASP A 111 -4.03 -0.26 -19.95
N GLY A 112 -3.22 -0.15 -18.91
CA GLY A 112 -3.12 1.09 -18.14
C GLY A 112 -3.22 0.86 -16.64
N ASP A 113 -3.51 1.95 -15.94
CA ASP A 113 -3.59 1.95 -14.49
C ASP A 113 -5.02 2.12 -14.03
N ILE A 114 -5.42 1.38 -13.01
CA ILE A 114 -6.73 1.55 -12.39
C ILE A 114 -6.57 1.82 -10.90
N PRO A 115 -7.43 2.67 -10.33
CA PRO A 115 -7.36 2.94 -8.90
C PRO A 115 -7.88 1.76 -8.09
N ILE A 116 -7.29 1.55 -6.94
CA ILE A 116 -7.70 0.51 -6.01
C ILE A 116 -7.75 1.09 -4.61
N THR A 117 -8.78 0.75 -3.88
CA THR A 117 -8.92 1.13 -2.48
C THR A 117 -9.24 -0.10 -1.67
N ALA A 118 -8.83 -0.12 -0.41
CA ALA A 118 -9.15 -1.23 0.47
C ALA A 118 -9.36 -0.74 1.89
N LYS A 119 -10.27 -1.40 2.59
CA LYS A 119 -10.56 -1.08 3.98
C LYS A 119 -10.28 -2.29 4.84
N LYS A 120 -9.68 -2.04 5.99
CA LYS A 120 -9.31 -3.11 6.90
C LYS A 120 -10.58 -3.76 7.46
N LYS A 121 -10.62 -5.07 7.45
CA LYS A 121 -11.71 -5.85 8.03
C LYS A 121 -11.41 -6.13 9.49
N GLU A 122 -12.44 -6.13 10.29
CA GLU A 122 -12.33 -6.46 11.70
C GLU A 122 -12.44 -7.95 11.97
#